data_b0a8db814900d9275ddfaf65f08ebf52
#
_entry.id   b0a8db814900d9275ddfaf65f08ebf52
#
_cell.length_a   1.000
_cell.length_b   1.000
_cell.length_c   1.000
_cell.angle_alpha   90.00
_cell.angle_beta   90.00
_cell.angle_gamma   90.00
#
_symmetry.space_group_name_H-M   'P 1'
#
loop_
_entity.id
_entity.type
_entity.pdbx_description
1 polymer ?
#
loop_
_entity_poly.entity_id
_entity_poly.type
_entity_poly.pdbx_seq_one_letter_code
_entity_poly.pdbx_strand_id
1 'polypeptide(L)'
;MIICMLDAGQFIEKPEFLEPLKQYGEIRIFSGMPKSVDEVVARAGDAEVVAFAVTQLTHEMIDRLPKLKILQFIGTGMWNFVDVDYAVSKGIEVLNIDAYGSNAVAEFAVSLAMSMNRNIVPAVNILKAHDWTTDGLGGQEIAGATVGVIGTGSIGRLVAEKFFGLNANVIACDLYENEQLKAK
;
A
#
# COMPACT_ATOMS: atom_id res chain seq x y z
N MET A 1 -6.58 -4.65 27.95
CA MET A 1 -5.89 -5.01 26.71
C MET A 1 -4.84 -3.96 26.39
N ILE A 2 -3.70 -4.33 25.83
CA ILE A 2 -2.67 -3.38 25.36
C ILE A 2 -2.63 -3.44 23.85
N ILE A 3 -2.75 -2.28 23.21
CA ILE A 3 -2.68 -2.09 21.76
C ILE A 3 -1.38 -1.34 21.46
N CYS A 4 -0.48 -1.94 20.72
CA CYS A 4 0.77 -1.33 20.30
C CYS A 4 0.71 -0.93 18.83
N MET A 5 0.85 0.37 18.55
CA MET A 5 1.11 0.90 17.21
C MET A 5 2.64 0.86 16.99
N LEU A 6 3.13 -0.23 16.41
CA LEU A 6 4.55 -0.59 16.40
C LEU A 6 5.45 0.42 15.67
N ASP A 7 4.96 0.92 14.51
CA ASP A 7 5.72 1.79 13.60
C ASP A 7 4.83 2.79 12.84
N ALA A 8 3.58 2.93 13.24
CA ALA A 8 2.58 3.70 12.50
C ALA A 8 2.31 5.10 13.08
N GLY A 9 3.00 5.50 14.16
CA GLY A 9 2.75 6.77 14.82
C GLY A 9 2.86 7.99 13.92
N GLN A 10 3.77 7.97 12.94
CA GLN A 10 3.92 9.06 11.97
C GLN A 10 2.76 9.20 10.98
N PHE A 11 1.90 8.20 10.86
CA PHE A 11 0.72 8.22 9.97
C PHE A 11 -0.55 8.69 10.70
N ILE A 12 -0.46 8.91 12.01
CA ILE A 12 -1.58 9.38 12.83
C ILE A 12 -1.63 10.90 12.76
N GLU A 13 -2.35 11.44 11.79
CA GLU A 13 -2.48 12.88 11.61
C GLU A 13 -3.26 13.54 12.74
N LYS A 14 -4.24 12.83 13.28
CA LYS A 14 -5.17 13.33 14.31
C LYS A 14 -5.28 12.34 15.46
N PRO A 15 -4.73 12.67 16.65
CA PRO A 15 -4.79 11.81 17.82
C PRO A 15 -6.21 11.39 18.23
N GLU A 16 -7.22 12.24 17.94
CA GLU A 16 -8.62 11.95 18.23
C GLU A 16 -9.16 10.71 17.51
N PHE A 17 -8.55 10.28 16.42
CA PHE A 17 -8.93 9.04 15.73
C PHE A 17 -8.66 7.79 16.57
N LEU A 18 -7.79 7.88 17.57
CA LEU A 18 -7.51 6.78 18.49
C LEU A 18 -8.43 6.76 19.71
N GLU A 19 -9.21 7.82 19.95
CA GLU A 19 -10.11 7.89 21.12
C GLU A 19 -11.05 6.68 21.24
N PRO A 20 -11.67 6.18 20.14
CA PRO A 20 -12.52 4.98 20.22
C PRO A 20 -11.78 3.73 20.69
N LEU A 21 -10.47 3.66 20.51
CA LEU A 21 -9.66 2.50 20.93
C LEU A 21 -9.36 2.50 22.42
N LYS A 22 -9.37 3.67 23.08
CA LYS A 22 -9.08 3.80 24.52
C LYS A 22 -10.05 3.03 25.41
N GLN A 23 -11.28 2.81 24.96
CA GLN A 23 -12.25 1.99 25.68
C GLN A 23 -11.81 0.53 25.84
N TYR A 24 -10.92 0.04 24.97
CA TYR A 24 -10.43 -1.33 24.99
C TYR A 24 -9.16 -1.51 25.80
N GLY A 25 -8.45 -0.42 26.13
CA GLY A 25 -7.29 -0.46 27.00
C GLY A 25 -6.20 0.57 26.70
N GLU A 26 -4.99 0.26 27.09
CA GLU A 26 -3.80 1.09 26.89
C GLU A 26 -3.38 1.11 25.42
N ILE A 27 -3.04 2.29 24.89
CA ILE A 27 -2.50 2.44 23.54
C ILE A 27 -1.06 2.94 23.66
N ARG A 28 -0.12 2.15 23.12
CA ARG A 28 1.30 2.53 22.97
C ARG A 28 1.57 2.87 21.51
N ILE A 29 2.19 4.02 21.27
CA ILE A 29 2.39 4.54 19.92
C ILE A 29 3.87 4.77 19.69
N PHE A 30 4.42 4.14 18.65
CA PHE A 30 5.80 4.34 18.22
C PHE A 30 5.84 4.79 16.77
N SER A 31 6.79 5.66 16.46
CA SER A 31 7.05 6.15 15.10
C SER A 31 8.35 5.56 14.57
N GLY A 32 8.39 5.39 13.24
CA GLY A 32 9.55 4.86 12.55
C GLY A 32 9.74 3.35 12.72
N MET A 33 10.36 2.75 11.71
CA MET A 33 10.61 1.32 11.68
C MET A 33 11.61 0.90 12.78
N PRO A 34 11.32 -0.13 13.58
CA PRO A 34 12.26 -0.67 14.57
C PRO A 34 13.49 -1.25 13.83
N LYS A 35 14.66 -1.11 14.46
CA LYS A 35 15.95 -1.44 13.85
C LYS A 35 16.40 -2.88 14.15
N SER A 36 15.75 -3.56 15.07
CA SER A 36 16.10 -4.92 15.49
C SER A 36 14.91 -5.68 16.06
N VAL A 37 15.06 -7.00 16.19
CA VAL A 37 14.10 -7.86 16.89
C VAL A 37 13.90 -7.40 18.33
N ASP A 38 14.98 -7.04 19.03
CA ASP A 38 14.92 -6.56 20.40
C ASP A 38 14.11 -5.25 20.53
N GLU A 39 14.22 -4.37 19.55
CA GLU A 39 13.42 -3.13 19.53
C GLU A 39 11.93 -3.42 19.29
N VAL A 40 11.59 -4.37 18.40
CA VAL A 40 10.20 -4.83 18.22
C VAL A 40 9.65 -5.35 19.55
N VAL A 41 10.39 -6.22 20.21
CA VAL A 41 9.99 -6.80 21.49
C VAL A 41 9.91 -5.73 22.59
N ALA A 42 10.81 -4.77 22.61
CA ALA A 42 10.76 -3.67 23.57
C ALA A 42 9.53 -2.74 23.37
N ARG A 43 9.15 -2.47 22.11
CA ARG A 43 7.97 -1.65 21.79
C ARG A 43 6.66 -2.42 22.07
N ALA A 44 6.54 -3.61 21.54
CA ALA A 44 5.32 -4.42 21.65
C ALA A 44 5.16 -5.04 23.04
N GLY A 45 6.24 -5.62 23.59
CA GLY A 45 6.27 -6.15 24.96
C GLY A 45 5.16 -7.17 25.22
N ASP A 46 4.25 -6.82 26.10
CA ASP A 46 3.10 -7.61 26.51
C ASP A 46 1.79 -7.22 25.80
N ALA A 47 1.88 -6.54 24.64
CA ALA A 47 0.72 -6.16 23.87
C ALA A 47 -0.04 -7.40 23.35
N GLU A 48 -1.37 -7.30 23.40
CA GLU A 48 -2.26 -8.33 22.84
C GLU A 48 -2.61 -8.03 21.39
N VAL A 49 -2.53 -6.76 20.98
CA VAL A 49 -2.75 -6.29 19.60
C VAL A 49 -1.54 -5.50 19.17
N VAL A 50 -0.96 -5.87 18.04
CA VAL A 50 0.13 -5.12 17.40
C VAL A 50 -0.33 -4.64 16.02
N ALA A 51 -0.47 -3.32 15.87
CA ALA A 51 -0.72 -2.67 14.60
C ALA A 51 0.60 -2.18 13.99
N PHE A 52 0.82 -2.49 12.71
CA PHE A 52 2.07 -2.20 12.01
C PHE A 52 1.82 -1.82 10.55
N ALA A 53 2.73 -1.04 9.96
CA ALA A 53 2.58 -0.51 8.60
C ALA A 53 3.76 -0.87 7.68
N VAL A 54 4.99 -0.81 8.17
CA VAL A 54 6.20 -0.97 7.35
C VAL A 54 7.17 -2.02 7.87
N THR A 55 7.02 -2.48 9.10
CA THR A 55 7.88 -3.52 9.69
C THR A 55 7.57 -4.88 9.10
N GLN A 56 8.60 -5.57 8.61
CA GLN A 56 8.49 -6.99 8.29
C GLN A 56 8.62 -7.81 9.58
N LEU A 57 7.55 -8.48 9.96
CA LEU A 57 7.50 -9.30 11.17
C LEU A 57 8.03 -10.71 10.87
N THR A 58 9.16 -11.06 11.48
CA THR A 58 9.76 -12.39 11.38
C THR A 58 9.13 -13.36 12.37
N HIS A 59 9.34 -14.66 12.16
CA HIS A 59 8.91 -15.71 13.10
C HIS A 59 9.50 -15.47 14.51
N GLU A 60 10.79 -15.09 14.59
CA GLU A 60 11.45 -14.77 15.85
C GLU A 60 10.76 -13.62 16.60
N MET A 61 10.36 -12.56 15.89
CA MET A 61 9.64 -11.44 16.49
C MET A 61 8.31 -11.91 17.09
N ILE A 62 7.55 -12.70 16.32
CA ILE A 62 6.25 -13.26 16.74
C ILE A 62 6.41 -14.16 17.97
N ASP A 63 7.39 -15.06 17.96
CA ASP A 63 7.63 -16.02 19.07
C ASP A 63 8.01 -15.32 20.39
N ARG A 64 8.60 -14.12 20.30
CA ARG A 64 9.00 -13.34 21.46
C ARG A 64 7.90 -12.42 22.00
N LEU A 65 6.69 -12.49 21.47
CA LEU A 65 5.51 -11.73 21.90
C LEU A 65 4.44 -12.66 22.51
N PRO A 66 4.61 -13.11 23.75
CA PRO A 66 3.85 -14.22 24.33
C PRO A 66 2.37 -13.91 24.59
N LYS A 67 1.97 -12.63 24.59
CA LYS A 67 0.57 -12.22 24.77
C LYS A 67 -0.12 -11.79 23.48
N LEU A 68 0.60 -11.85 22.35
CA LEU A 68 0.07 -11.41 21.05
C LEU A 68 -1.12 -12.29 20.61
N LYS A 69 -2.22 -11.65 20.26
CA LYS A 69 -3.46 -12.28 19.78
C LYS A 69 -3.86 -11.81 18.39
N ILE A 70 -3.57 -10.54 18.08
CA ILE A 70 -3.97 -9.90 16.84
C ILE A 70 -2.79 -9.13 16.25
N LEU A 71 -2.51 -9.39 14.98
CA LEU A 71 -1.67 -8.58 14.12
C LEU A 71 -2.54 -7.80 13.16
N GLN A 72 -2.56 -6.48 13.29
CA GLN A 72 -3.29 -5.59 12.39
C GLN A 72 -2.33 -4.90 11.43
N PHE A 73 -2.30 -5.32 10.18
CA PHE A 73 -1.56 -4.59 9.15
C PHE A 73 -2.32 -3.33 8.74
N ILE A 74 -1.66 -2.17 8.81
CA ILE A 74 -2.24 -0.88 8.39
C ILE A 74 -1.95 -0.68 6.89
N GLY A 75 -2.55 -1.53 6.09
CA GLY A 75 -2.40 -1.57 4.65
C GLY A 75 -3.18 -2.73 4.06
N THR A 76 -3.12 -2.89 2.73
CA THR A 76 -3.87 -3.94 2.01
C THR A 76 -3.06 -5.23 1.87
N GLY A 77 -1.79 -5.15 1.48
CA GLY A 77 -0.96 -6.31 1.11
C GLY A 77 -0.11 -6.84 2.25
N MET A 78 -0.68 -7.52 3.23
CA MET A 78 0.01 -8.00 4.43
C MET A 78 1.03 -9.13 4.18
N TRP A 79 0.88 -9.92 3.12
CA TRP A 79 1.69 -11.12 2.84
C TRP A 79 3.19 -10.85 2.62
N ASN A 80 3.55 -9.60 2.29
CA ASN A 80 4.95 -9.18 2.17
C ASN A 80 5.57 -8.76 3.51
N PHE A 81 4.75 -8.67 4.56
CA PHE A 81 5.15 -8.12 5.86
C PHE A 81 5.04 -9.13 6.99
N VAL A 82 4.21 -10.15 6.84
CA VAL A 82 4.04 -11.21 7.84
C VAL A 82 3.71 -12.53 7.15
N ASP A 83 4.28 -13.61 7.66
CA ASP A 83 3.88 -14.97 7.31
C ASP A 83 2.56 -15.26 8.04
N VAL A 84 1.46 -15.13 7.30
CA VAL A 84 0.09 -15.27 7.82
C VAL A 84 -0.15 -16.68 8.33
N ASP A 85 0.29 -17.71 7.59
CA ASP A 85 0.08 -19.10 7.97
C ASP A 85 0.82 -19.43 9.27
N TYR A 86 2.03 -18.90 9.41
CA TYR A 86 2.80 -19.05 10.65
C TYR A 86 2.09 -18.38 11.84
N ALA A 87 1.66 -17.13 11.69
CA ALA A 87 0.96 -16.42 12.76
C ALA A 87 -0.33 -17.15 13.17
N VAL A 88 -1.12 -17.59 12.20
CA VAL A 88 -2.35 -18.37 12.45
C VAL A 88 -2.05 -19.69 13.16
N SER A 89 -0.95 -20.38 12.81
CA SER A 89 -0.51 -21.62 13.49
C SER A 89 -0.18 -21.41 14.97
N LYS A 90 0.14 -20.18 15.36
CA LYS A 90 0.38 -19.78 16.76
C LYS A 90 -0.89 -19.30 17.47
N GLY A 91 -2.04 -19.34 16.79
CA GLY A 91 -3.32 -18.85 17.32
C GLY A 91 -3.47 -17.32 17.27
N ILE A 92 -2.67 -16.64 16.42
CA ILE A 92 -2.71 -15.19 16.23
C ILE A 92 -3.58 -14.88 15.01
N GLU A 93 -4.56 -14.01 15.19
CA GLU A 93 -5.38 -13.50 14.09
C GLU A 93 -4.60 -12.42 13.33
N VAL A 94 -4.61 -12.48 11.99
CA VAL A 94 -3.95 -11.47 11.13
C VAL A 94 -5.00 -10.75 10.31
N LEU A 95 -5.05 -9.44 10.46
CA LEU A 95 -6.03 -8.57 9.82
C LEU A 95 -5.32 -7.51 8.97
N ASN A 96 -5.99 -7.05 7.92
CA ASN A 96 -5.55 -5.94 7.07
C ASN A 96 -6.70 -4.95 6.83
N ILE A 97 -6.45 -3.89 6.05
CA ILE A 97 -7.47 -2.94 5.61
C ILE A 97 -7.69 -3.12 4.12
N ASP A 98 -8.83 -3.69 3.74
CA ASP A 98 -9.14 -3.95 2.33
C ASP A 98 -9.48 -2.68 1.57
N ALA A 99 -8.94 -2.59 0.35
CA ALA A 99 -9.36 -1.71 -0.74
C ALA A 99 -9.39 -0.19 -0.47
N TYR A 100 -9.04 0.30 0.72
CA TYR A 100 -9.13 1.73 1.06
C TYR A 100 -8.31 2.62 0.11
N GLY A 101 -7.15 2.14 -0.35
CA GLY A 101 -6.21 2.87 -1.20
C GLY A 101 -6.33 2.56 -2.70
N SER A 102 -7.23 1.67 -3.13
CA SER A 102 -7.25 1.17 -4.51
C SER A 102 -7.40 2.28 -5.55
N ASN A 103 -8.26 3.26 -5.28
CA ASN A 103 -8.44 4.38 -6.21
C ASN A 103 -7.21 5.28 -6.25
N ALA A 104 -6.61 5.61 -5.10
CA ALA A 104 -5.40 6.44 -5.04
C ALA A 104 -4.22 5.78 -5.77
N VAL A 105 -4.04 4.46 -5.58
CA VAL A 105 -2.99 3.70 -6.30
C VAL A 105 -3.26 3.67 -7.79
N ALA A 106 -4.50 3.49 -8.22
CA ALA A 106 -4.87 3.52 -9.64
C ALA A 106 -4.64 4.90 -10.27
N GLU A 107 -4.98 5.97 -9.57
CA GLU A 107 -4.70 7.35 -10.02
C GLU A 107 -3.20 7.61 -10.14
N PHE A 108 -2.42 7.14 -9.18
CA PHE A 108 -0.98 7.28 -9.22
C PHE A 108 -0.36 6.51 -10.38
N ALA A 109 -0.83 5.27 -10.64
CA ALA A 109 -0.37 4.47 -11.78
C ALA A 109 -0.65 5.17 -13.12
N VAL A 110 -1.85 5.73 -13.29
CA VAL A 110 -2.20 6.52 -14.48
C VAL A 110 -1.34 7.77 -14.60
N SER A 111 -1.11 8.49 -13.49
CA SER A 111 -0.26 9.68 -13.46
C SER A 111 1.18 9.38 -13.86
N LEU A 112 1.74 8.26 -13.38
CA LEU A 112 3.07 7.81 -13.78
C LEU A 112 3.14 7.48 -15.27
N ALA A 113 2.17 6.72 -15.79
CA ALA A 113 2.11 6.36 -17.20
C ALA A 113 2.02 7.61 -18.09
N MET A 114 1.19 8.59 -17.73
CA MET A 114 1.09 9.86 -18.43
C MET A 114 2.39 10.68 -18.36
N SER A 115 3.02 10.71 -17.18
CA SER A 115 4.30 11.41 -16.99
C SER A 115 5.42 10.80 -17.83
N MET A 116 5.50 9.48 -17.88
CA MET A 116 6.47 8.77 -18.72
C MET A 116 6.20 8.98 -20.20
N ASN A 117 4.95 8.80 -20.62
CA ASN A 117 4.56 8.93 -22.03
C ASN A 117 4.79 10.36 -22.59
N ARG A 118 4.71 11.37 -21.76
CA ARG A 118 4.92 12.78 -22.14
C ARG A 118 6.29 13.32 -21.76
N ASN A 119 7.22 12.47 -21.32
CA ASN A 119 8.59 12.83 -20.92
C ASN A 119 8.66 14.01 -19.92
N ILE A 120 7.71 14.07 -18.96
CA ILE A 120 7.58 15.22 -18.05
C ILE A 120 8.86 15.40 -17.21
N VAL A 121 9.41 14.33 -16.64
CA VAL A 121 10.61 14.41 -15.79
C VAL A 121 11.84 14.85 -16.60
N PRO A 122 12.17 14.27 -17.77
CA PRO A 122 13.22 14.78 -18.63
C PRO A 122 13.02 16.26 -19.00
N ALA A 123 11.82 16.67 -19.39
CA ALA A 123 11.53 18.05 -19.74
C ALA A 123 11.78 19.01 -18.56
N VAL A 124 11.36 18.66 -17.35
CA VAL A 124 11.61 19.45 -16.15
C VAL A 124 13.12 19.58 -15.88
N ASN A 125 13.89 18.51 -16.07
CA ASN A 125 15.33 18.54 -15.84
C ASN A 125 16.08 19.43 -16.86
N ILE A 126 15.68 19.39 -18.14
CA ILE A 126 16.18 20.27 -19.18
C ILE A 126 15.93 21.74 -18.81
N LEU A 127 14.69 22.07 -18.45
CA LEU A 127 14.34 23.44 -18.04
C LEU A 127 15.08 23.90 -16.79
N LYS A 128 15.31 23.03 -15.81
CA LYS A 128 16.12 23.34 -14.62
C LYS A 128 17.59 23.60 -14.95
N ALA A 129 18.09 23.00 -16.02
CA ALA A 129 19.43 23.27 -16.55
C ALA A 129 19.49 24.54 -17.41
N HIS A 130 18.41 25.34 -17.47
CA HIS A 130 18.30 26.51 -18.33
C HIS A 130 18.47 26.23 -19.83
N ASP A 131 18.09 25.03 -20.26
CA ASP A 131 18.07 24.62 -21.66
C ASP A 131 16.63 24.61 -22.22
N TRP A 132 16.52 24.81 -23.54
CA TRP A 132 15.23 24.90 -24.24
C TRP A 132 15.12 23.87 -25.38
N THR A 133 15.93 22.83 -25.38
CA THR A 133 15.80 21.78 -26.37
C THR A 133 14.53 20.96 -26.18
N THR A 134 13.95 20.55 -27.27
CA THR A 134 12.83 19.59 -27.29
C THR A 134 13.28 18.20 -27.77
N ASP A 135 14.57 18.02 -28.02
CA ASP A 135 15.14 16.78 -28.53
C ASP A 135 14.88 15.63 -27.54
N GLY A 136 14.35 14.54 -28.03
CA GLY A 136 14.01 13.37 -27.21
C GLY A 136 12.77 13.51 -26.31
N LEU A 137 12.05 14.63 -26.37
CA LEU A 137 10.84 14.87 -25.59
C LEU A 137 9.54 14.46 -26.32
N GLY A 138 9.65 13.81 -27.46
CA GLY A 138 8.49 13.29 -28.19
C GLY A 138 7.68 12.31 -27.31
N GLY A 139 6.36 12.46 -27.31
CA GLY A 139 5.42 11.57 -26.64
C GLY A 139 4.25 11.24 -27.55
N GLN A 140 3.38 10.33 -27.13
CA GLN A 140 2.19 9.95 -27.85
C GLN A 140 0.93 10.45 -27.16
N GLU A 141 -0.13 10.62 -27.92
CA GLU A 141 -1.47 10.82 -27.34
C GLU A 141 -1.98 9.49 -26.75
N ILE A 142 -2.70 9.60 -25.64
CA ILE A 142 -3.34 8.43 -25.03
C ILE A 142 -4.63 8.08 -25.75
N ALA A 143 -5.34 9.08 -26.26
CA ALA A 143 -6.55 8.86 -27.05
C ALA A 143 -6.22 8.00 -28.30
N GLY A 144 -6.89 6.88 -28.43
CA GLY A 144 -6.65 5.90 -29.51
C GLY A 144 -5.43 5.00 -29.32
N ALA A 145 -4.56 5.27 -28.34
CA ALA A 145 -3.45 4.37 -28.02
C ALA A 145 -3.96 3.08 -27.37
N THR A 146 -3.21 1.99 -27.55
CA THR A 146 -3.51 0.72 -26.88
C THR A 146 -2.79 0.65 -25.53
N VAL A 147 -3.54 0.47 -24.45
CA VAL A 147 -3.04 0.31 -23.09
C VAL A 147 -3.32 -1.10 -22.59
N GLY A 148 -2.26 -1.83 -22.26
CA GLY A 148 -2.35 -3.16 -21.65
C GLY A 148 -2.38 -3.10 -20.14
N VAL A 149 -3.37 -3.74 -19.51
CA VAL A 149 -3.47 -3.88 -18.05
C VAL A 149 -3.30 -5.35 -17.68
N ILE A 150 -2.25 -5.66 -16.94
CA ILE A 150 -1.98 -7.01 -16.42
C ILE A 150 -2.41 -7.04 -14.95
N GLY A 151 -3.39 -7.89 -14.64
CA GLY A 151 -4.05 -7.93 -13.35
C GLY A 151 -5.27 -7.01 -13.31
N THR A 152 -6.48 -7.58 -13.19
CA THR A 152 -7.76 -6.87 -13.19
C THR A 152 -8.49 -6.92 -11.84
N GLY A 153 -7.72 -7.08 -10.75
CA GLY A 153 -8.22 -6.95 -9.38
C GLY A 153 -8.71 -5.53 -9.07
N SER A 154 -8.89 -5.20 -7.81
CA SER A 154 -9.45 -3.91 -7.37
C SER A 154 -8.73 -2.68 -7.94
N ILE A 155 -7.40 -2.73 -8.03
CA ILE A 155 -6.59 -1.62 -8.57
C ILE A 155 -6.59 -1.65 -10.10
N GLY A 156 -6.26 -2.79 -10.73
CA GLY A 156 -6.13 -2.87 -12.19
C GLY A 156 -7.44 -2.57 -12.92
N ARG A 157 -8.58 -2.96 -12.35
CA ARG A 157 -9.89 -2.57 -12.86
C ARG A 157 -10.05 -1.04 -12.91
N LEU A 158 -9.69 -0.35 -11.83
CA LEU A 158 -9.77 1.11 -11.76
C LEU A 158 -8.79 1.79 -12.72
N VAL A 159 -7.59 1.23 -12.92
CA VAL A 159 -6.63 1.70 -13.93
C VAL A 159 -7.23 1.57 -15.33
N ALA A 160 -7.79 0.41 -15.67
CA ALA A 160 -8.43 0.17 -16.95
C ALA A 160 -9.57 1.17 -17.21
N GLU A 161 -10.45 1.37 -16.23
CA GLU A 161 -11.56 2.34 -16.31
C GLU A 161 -11.07 3.77 -16.56
N LYS A 162 -9.99 4.19 -15.89
CA LYS A 162 -9.41 5.53 -16.07
C LYS A 162 -8.82 5.71 -17.46
N PHE A 163 -8.10 4.75 -17.99
CA PHE A 163 -7.59 4.81 -19.37
C PHE A 163 -8.70 4.74 -20.40
N PHE A 164 -9.74 3.96 -20.16
CA PHE A 164 -10.94 3.98 -21.01
C PHE A 164 -11.59 5.37 -21.04
N GLY A 165 -11.68 6.05 -19.87
CA GLY A 165 -12.13 7.44 -19.78
C GLY A 165 -11.25 8.47 -20.52
N LEU A 166 -9.98 8.12 -20.79
CA LEU A 166 -9.05 8.89 -21.61
C LEU A 166 -9.13 8.52 -23.11
N ASN A 167 -10.13 7.76 -23.52
CA ASN A 167 -10.33 7.25 -24.88
C ASN A 167 -9.21 6.35 -25.40
N ALA A 168 -8.52 5.64 -24.52
CA ALA A 168 -7.57 4.60 -24.92
C ALA A 168 -8.29 3.32 -25.31
N ASN A 169 -7.66 2.52 -26.18
CA ASN A 169 -8.05 1.16 -26.44
C ASN A 169 -7.45 0.28 -25.32
N VAL A 170 -8.27 -0.17 -24.38
CA VAL A 170 -7.78 -0.95 -23.22
C VAL A 170 -7.87 -2.43 -23.53
N ILE A 171 -6.75 -3.14 -23.39
CA ILE A 171 -6.69 -4.60 -23.36
C ILE A 171 -6.27 -5.04 -21.95
N ALA A 172 -6.87 -6.11 -21.45
CA ALA A 172 -6.61 -6.57 -20.09
C ALA A 172 -6.38 -8.08 -20.03
N CYS A 173 -5.55 -8.52 -19.08
CA CYS A 173 -5.26 -9.93 -18.83
C CYS A 173 -5.22 -10.19 -17.32
N ASP A 174 -5.83 -11.30 -16.90
CA ASP A 174 -5.79 -11.81 -15.53
C ASP A 174 -5.93 -13.33 -15.54
N LEU A 175 -5.66 -13.98 -14.41
CA LEU A 175 -5.97 -15.40 -14.19
C LEU A 175 -7.47 -15.65 -14.15
N TYR A 176 -8.23 -14.69 -13.64
CA TYR A 176 -9.68 -14.72 -13.56
C TYR A 176 -10.27 -13.57 -14.36
N GLU A 177 -11.23 -13.88 -15.23
CA GLU A 177 -11.90 -12.85 -16.03
C GLU A 177 -12.70 -11.89 -15.17
N ASN A 178 -12.56 -10.60 -15.47
CA ASN A 178 -13.33 -9.56 -14.80
C ASN A 178 -14.54 -9.18 -15.65
N GLU A 179 -15.71 -9.72 -15.27
CA GLU A 179 -16.95 -9.51 -16.03
C GLU A 179 -17.37 -8.03 -16.13
N GLN A 180 -17.01 -7.21 -15.14
CA GLN A 180 -17.32 -5.77 -15.17
C GLN A 180 -16.51 -5.02 -16.24
N LEU A 181 -15.29 -5.50 -16.55
CA LEU A 181 -14.48 -4.92 -17.63
C LEU A 181 -14.88 -5.45 -18.99
N LYS A 182 -15.32 -6.70 -19.10
CA LYS A 182 -15.81 -7.27 -20.36
C LYS A 182 -17.03 -6.54 -20.93
N ALA A 183 -17.84 -5.95 -20.06
CA ALA A 183 -19.06 -5.24 -20.44
C ALA A 183 -18.80 -3.82 -20.96
N LYS A 184 -17.56 -3.34 -20.93
CA LYS A 184 -17.14 -2.00 -21.40
C LYS A 184 -16.32 -2.05 -22.66
#